data_2a86fc848e838ccbdf4f5db011af053f
#
_entry.id   2a86fc848e838ccbdf4f5db011af053f
#
_cell.length_a   1.000
_cell.length_b   1.000
_cell.length_c   1.000
_cell.angle_alpha   90.00
_cell.angle_beta   90.00
_cell.angle_gamma   90.00
#
_symmetry.space_group_name_H-M   'P 1'
#
loop_
_entity.id
_entity.type
_entity.pdbx_description
1 polymer ?
#
loop_
_entity_poly.entity_id
_entity_poly.type
_entity_poly.pdbx_seq_one_letter_code
_entity_poly.pdbx_strand_id
1 'polypeptide(L)'
;MNTLIRRKAFFADNKIHVALPDGTNLSFPIAGNWRLEGATPDQLCNIEVDEDGLRWPDIDEDLSFEGLLRGDHGQYVKVGRPS
;
A
#
# COMPACT_ATOMS: atom_id res chain seq x y z
N MET A 1 -16.33 -10.71 -16.12
CA MET A 1 -16.10 -10.46 -15.75
C MET A 1 -15.78 -9.91 -15.26
N ASN A 2 -15.83 -9.87 -14.71
CA ASN A 2 -15.56 -9.38 -14.17
C ASN A 2 -14.94 -9.01 -13.59
N THR A 3 -14.94 -9.11 -13.27
CA THR A 3 -14.57 -8.93 -12.64
C THR A 3 -13.77 -8.54 -12.41
N LEU A 4 -13.53 -8.79 -12.52
CA LEU A 4 -12.77 -8.48 -12.24
C LEU A 4 -12.24 -7.62 -11.98
N ILE A 5 -12.47 -7.23 -11.61
CA ILE A 5 -12.22 -6.36 -11.35
C ILE A 5 -11.82 -6.20 -10.52
N ARG A 6 -11.60 -6.39 -10.12
CA ARG A 6 -11.24 -6.41 -9.35
C ARG A 6 -10.45 -5.75 -8.70
N ARG A 7 -9.99 -6.09 -7.87
CA ARG A 7 -9.18 -5.49 -6.99
C ARG A 7 -7.91 -5.25 -7.56
N LYS A 8 -7.36 -4.09 -7.49
CA LYS A 8 -6.05 -3.77 -7.99
C LYS A 8 -5.01 -3.79 -6.89
N ALA A 9 -5.42 -4.03 -5.69
CA ALA A 9 -4.50 -4.13 -4.58
C ALA A 9 -5.06 -5.08 -3.54
N PHE A 10 -4.18 -5.82 -2.87
CA PHE A 10 -4.61 -6.74 -1.81
C PHE A 10 -3.46 -7.00 -0.85
N PHE A 11 -3.80 -7.46 0.34
CA PHE A 11 -2.83 -7.80 1.37
C PHE A 11 -2.68 -9.31 1.42
N ALA A 12 -1.45 -9.78 1.37
CA ALA A 12 -1.14 -11.19 1.52
C ALA A 12 0.33 -11.34 1.90
N ASP A 13 0.63 -12.30 2.75
CA ASP A 13 2.01 -12.62 3.13
C ASP A 13 2.76 -11.42 3.71
N ASN A 14 2.06 -10.63 4.51
CA ASN A 14 2.62 -9.43 5.13
C ASN A 14 3.09 -8.40 4.13
N LYS A 15 2.53 -8.43 2.94
CA LYS A 15 2.85 -7.48 1.89
C LYS A 15 1.59 -6.95 1.26
N ILE A 16 1.69 -5.79 0.68
CA ILE A 16 0.62 -5.23 -0.14
C ILE A 16 1.04 -5.44 -1.59
N HIS A 17 0.16 -6.03 -2.36
CA HIS A 17 0.39 -6.30 -3.77
C HIS A 17 -0.49 -5.36 -4.56
N VAL A 18 0.05 -4.72 -5.57
CA VAL A 18 -0.71 -3.72 -6.31
C VAL A 18 -0.44 -3.81 -7.80
N ALA A 19 -1.49 -3.61 -8.58
CA ALA A 19 -1.39 -3.52 -10.03
C ALA A 19 -1.56 -2.05 -10.37
N LEU A 20 -0.56 -1.47 -10.99
CA LEU A 20 -0.58 -0.06 -11.34
C LEU A 20 -1.36 0.14 -12.63
N PRO A 21 -1.83 1.36 -12.89
CA PRO A 21 -2.62 1.63 -14.08
C PRO A 21 -1.93 1.28 -15.38
N ASP A 22 -0.60 1.31 -15.41
CA ASP A 22 0.14 1.01 -16.62
C ASP A 22 0.38 -0.48 -16.81
N GLY A 23 -0.16 -1.31 -15.94
CA GLY A 23 0.01 -2.75 -16.03
C GLY A 23 1.17 -3.30 -15.23
N THR A 24 1.95 -2.45 -14.60
CA THR A 24 3.05 -2.90 -13.77
C THR A 24 2.51 -3.46 -12.48
N ASN A 25 3.07 -4.57 -12.02
CA ASN A 25 2.70 -5.13 -10.71
C ASN A 25 3.88 -4.93 -9.77
N LEU A 26 3.57 -4.53 -8.55
CA LEU A 26 4.61 -4.42 -7.55
C LEU A 26 4.06 -4.82 -6.20
N SER A 27 4.96 -5.03 -5.26
CA SER A 27 4.55 -5.32 -3.90
C SER A 27 5.53 -4.67 -2.96
N PHE A 28 5.07 -4.44 -1.74
CA PHE A 28 5.94 -3.89 -0.72
C PHE A 28 5.50 -4.44 0.63
N PRO A 29 6.43 -4.55 1.57
CA PRO A 29 6.09 -5.09 2.88
C PRO A 29 5.37 -4.04 3.70
N ILE A 30 4.54 -4.49 4.65
CA ILE A 30 3.94 -3.55 5.59
C ILE A 30 4.98 -3.14 6.64
N ALA A 31 6.03 -3.94 6.80
CA ALA A 31 7.08 -3.61 7.74
C ALA A 31 7.71 -2.26 7.39
N GLY A 32 7.93 -1.46 8.39
CA GLY A 32 8.51 -0.14 8.19
C GLY A 32 7.49 0.97 8.04
N ASN A 33 6.24 0.64 7.80
CA ASN A 33 5.19 1.65 7.73
C ASN A 33 4.34 1.52 8.99
N TRP A 34 4.44 2.49 9.88
CA TRP A 34 3.80 2.40 11.18
C TRP A 34 2.30 2.14 11.11
N ARG A 35 1.62 2.81 10.22
CA ARG A 35 0.18 2.66 10.16
C ARG A 35 -0.20 1.28 9.67
N LEU A 36 0.53 0.75 8.72
CA LEU A 36 0.25 -0.58 8.20
C LEU A 36 0.66 -1.66 9.20
N GLU A 37 1.80 -1.47 9.87
CA GLU A 37 2.25 -2.44 10.86
C GLU A 37 1.28 -2.59 12.01
N GLY A 38 0.64 -1.50 12.38
CA GLY A 38 -0.28 -1.53 13.52
C GLY A 38 -1.70 -1.92 13.16
N ALA A 39 -1.97 -2.19 11.91
CA ALA A 39 -3.32 -2.45 11.46
C ALA A 39 -3.67 -3.94 11.59
N THR A 40 -4.95 -4.22 11.77
CA THR A 40 -5.41 -5.61 11.78
C THR A 40 -5.47 -6.11 10.34
N PRO A 41 -5.50 -7.43 10.15
CA PRO A 41 -5.64 -7.97 8.79
C PRO A 41 -6.88 -7.43 8.06
N ASP A 42 -7.99 -7.28 8.76
CA ASP A 42 -9.20 -6.74 8.13
C ASP A 42 -8.98 -5.31 7.67
N GLN A 43 -8.29 -4.51 8.46
CA GLN A 43 -8.00 -3.14 8.08
C GLN A 43 -7.05 -3.10 6.90
N LEU A 44 -6.06 -4.00 6.88
CA LEU A 44 -5.12 -4.06 5.79
C LEU A 44 -5.77 -4.50 4.48
N CYS A 45 -6.83 -5.28 4.57
CA CYS A 45 -7.55 -5.71 3.38
C CYS A 45 -8.53 -4.67 2.86
N ASN A 46 -8.85 -3.66 3.66
CA ASN A 46 -9.78 -2.63 3.25
C ASN A 46 -9.03 -1.52 2.52
N ILE A 47 -8.71 -1.77 1.27
CA ILE A 47 -7.92 -0.87 0.46
C ILE A 47 -8.78 -0.25 -0.63
N GLU A 48 -8.74 1.06 -0.72
CA GLU A 48 -9.39 1.77 -1.80
C GLU A 48 -8.33 2.14 -2.82
N VAL A 49 -8.62 1.96 -4.08
CA VAL A 49 -7.69 2.26 -5.16
C VAL A 49 -8.30 3.33 -6.04
N ASP A 50 -7.56 4.38 -6.31
CA ASP A 50 -8.03 5.40 -7.23
C ASP A 50 -6.94 5.66 -8.27
N GLU A 51 -7.09 6.73 -9.04
CA GLU A 51 -6.16 7.01 -10.12
C GLU A 51 -4.77 7.32 -9.63
N ASP A 52 -4.66 7.82 -8.41
CA ASP A 52 -3.40 8.33 -7.91
C ASP A 52 -2.72 7.39 -6.94
N GLY A 53 -3.44 6.47 -6.34
CA GLY A 53 -2.80 5.62 -5.36
C GLY A 53 -3.74 4.75 -4.58
N LEU A 54 -3.25 4.34 -3.43
CA LEU A 54 -3.93 3.44 -2.52
C LEU A 54 -4.30 4.19 -1.25
N ARG A 55 -5.40 3.78 -0.63
CA ARG A 55 -5.82 4.40 0.59
C ARG A 55 -6.43 3.36 1.51
N TRP A 56 -6.11 3.46 2.77
CA TRP A 56 -6.66 2.62 3.82
C TRP A 56 -7.48 3.52 4.74
N PRO A 57 -8.79 3.62 4.54
CA PRO A 57 -9.60 4.58 5.31
C PRO A 57 -9.67 4.27 6.79
N ASP A 58 -9.54 3.01 7.18
CA ASP A 58 -9.65 2.66 8.58
C ASP A 58 -8.47 3.14 9.40
N ILE A 59 -7.33 3.37 8.78
CA ILE A 59 -6.12 3.77 9.50
C ILE A 59 -5.55 5.08 8.96
N ASP A 60 -6.32 5.73 8.09
CA ASP A 60 -5.97 7.07 7.60
C ASP A 60 -4.60 7.09 6.93
N GLU A 61 -4.33 6.07 6.15
CA GLU A 61 -3.08 6.01 5.41
C GLU A 61 -3.36 6.05 3.91
N ASP A 62 -2.51 6.73 3.17
CA ASP A 62 -2.59 6.68 1.72
C ASP A 62 -1.19 6.71 1.13
N LEU A 63 -1.03 6.08 -0.03
CA LEU A 63 0.26 5.99 -0.71
C LEU A 63 0.03 6.24 -2.19
N SER A 64 0.83 7.12 -2.77
CA SER A 64 0.68 7.44 -4.19
C SER A 64 1.40 6.40 -5.04
N PHE A 65 0.88 6.17 -6.23
CA PHE A 65 1.55 5.29 -7.17
C PHE A 65 2.91 5.85 -7.55
N GLU A 66 3.00 7.16 -7.67
CA GLU A 66 4.26 7.79 -8.00
C GLU A 66 5.30 7.50 -6.94
N GLY A 67 4.90 7.61 -5.68
CA GLY A 67 5.81 7.29 -4.57
C GLY A 67 6.20 5.83 -4.58
N LEU A 68 5.24 4.94 -4.82
CA LEU A 68 5.53 3.51 -4.84
C LEU A 68 6.51 3.16 -5.95
N LEU A 69 6.42 3.82 -7.09
CA LEU A 69 7.36 3.58 -8.18
C LEU A 69 8.77 4.01 -7.82
N ARG A 70 8.90 4.95 -6.90
CA ARG A 70 10.22 5.39 -6.43
C ARG A 70 10.70 4.59 -5.23
N GLY A 71 9.90 3.61 -4.79
CA GLY A 71 10.27 2.83 -3.61
C GLY A 71 9.78 3.42 -2.31
N ASP A 72 8.91 4.42 -2.36
CA ASP A 72 8.41 5.08 -1.17
C ASP A 72 7.04 4.50 -0.84
N HIS A 73 6.97 3.66 0.18
CA HIS A 73 5.71 3.07 0.64
C HIS A 73 5.38 3.52 2.06
N GLY A 74 5.80 4.73 2.39
CA GLY A 74 5.46 5.30 3.70
C GLY A 74 6.32 4.78 4.83
N GLN A 75 7.44 4.13 4.51
CA GLN A 75 8.29 3.59 5.53
C GLN A 75 8.97 4.72 6.32
N TYR A 76 9.03 4.53 7.62
CA TYR A 76 9.68 5.53 8.47
C TYR A 76 11.19 5.40 8.34
N VAL A 77 11.85 6.51 8.55
CA VAL A 77 13.30 6.54 8.48
C VAL A 77 13.86 6.18 9.83
N LYS A 78 14.88 5.27 9.86
CA LYS A 78 15.44 4.91 11.06
C LYS A 78 16.25 5.93 11.53
N VAL A 79 16.32 6.28 12.38
CA VAL A 79 17.07 7.20 12.87
C VAL A 79 18.14 7.51 12.76
N GLY A 80 18.64 7.81 13.26
CA GLY A 80 19.72 8.24 13.10
C GLY A 80 19.57 9.42 12.42
N ARG A 81 18.81 9.75 11.93
CA ARG A 81 18.88 10.70 11.22
C ARG A 81 18.25 11.68 11.77
N PRO A 82 18.65 12.48 11.79
CA PRO A 82 18.21 13.51 12.41
C PRO A 82 17.21 13.99 11.62
N SER A 83 17.02 13.86 11.22
CA SER A 83 16.29 14.29 10.57
C SER A 83 15.99 14.69 10.42
#